data_7171f4b6cc1e34b9ef270b938e39cb3e
#
_entry.id   7171f4b6cc1e34b9ef270b938e39cb3e
#
_cell.length_a   1.000
_cell.length_b   1.000
_cell.length_c   1.000
_cell.angle_alpha   90.00
_cell.angle_beta   90.00
_cell.angle_gamma   90.00
#
_symmetry.space_group_name_H-M   'P 1'
#
loop_
_entity.id
_entity.type
_entity.pdbx_description
1 polymer ?
#
loop_
_entity_poly.entity_id
_entity_poly.type
_entity_poly.pdbx_seq_one_letter_code
_entity_poly.pdbx_strand_id
1 'polypeptide(L)'
;MDTKGSRIKVSNEAVATEAGKEEAMNNERIVSIGTNSMIYHKPGCRYVERIKGKNRMSLPKRDAKFEGYHVCRYCNSMNNHYQVEQHTLDFYGRCKKMQFNYIDGILYVKSEIGCWKLVYVRKEEKLALYHRNATTKPLDFEHPQYEAYHRQEDKPYCNSIEGYLDYIYEHDKYKAAIARGEKVTKFSSEKYRRHEAKAERKRQRNRVDYLFRMLERQNTGFKELSFC
;
A
#
# COMPACT_ATOMS: atom_id res chain seq x y z
N MET A 1 -1.59 -12.76 -59.76
CA MET A 1 -1.05 -13.39 -58.54
C MET A 1 -1.27 -12.40 -57.39
N ASP A 2 -2.42 -12.53 -56.72
CA ASP A 2 -2.85 -11.61 -55.68
C ASP A 2 -2.39 -12.14 -54.32
N THR A 3 -1.48 -11.41 -53.68
CA THR A 3 -1.08 -11.67 -52.29
C THR A 3 -1.99 -10.91 -51.34
N LYS A 4 -2.98 -11.60 -50.80
CA LYS A 4 -3.83 -11.10 -49.71
C LYS A 4 -3.02 -10.92 -48.42
N GLY A 5 -2.75 -9.67 -48.04
CA GLY A 5 -2.22 -9.32 -46.73
C GLY A 5 -3.27 -9.57 -45.65
N SER A 6 -3.01 -10.55 -44.79
CA SER A 6 -3.81 -10.80 -43.59
C SER A 6 -3.54 -9.72 -42.54
N ARG A 7 -4.51 -8.85 -42.35
CA ARG A 7 -4.51 -7.83 -41.30
C ARG A 7 -4.91 -8.52 -39.99
N ILE A 8 -3.98 -8.70 -39.08
CA ILE A 8 -4.24 -9.17 -37.71
C ILE A 8 -5.02 -8.04 -36.99
N LYS A 9 -6.30 -8.26 -36.74
CA LYS A 9 -7.09 -7.45 -35.84
C LYS A 9 -6.67 -7.82 -34.42
N VAL A 10 -5.84 -6.98 -33.78
CA VAL A 10 -5.65 -7.05 -32.34
C VAL A 10 -6.94 -6.51 -31.71
N SER A 11 -7.68 -7.38 -31.05
CA SER A 11 -8.93 -7.05 -30.41
C SER A 11 -8.72 -6.16 -29.18
N ASN A 12 -9.34 -4.99 -29.18
CA ASN A 12 -9.39 -4.05 -28.05
C ASN A 12 -10.26 -4.52 -26.87
N GLU A 13 -10.66 -5.78 -26.83
CA GLU A 13 -11.55 -6.32 -25.79
C GLU A 13 -10.88 -6.56 -24.44
N ALA A 14 -9.56 -6.80 -24.41
CA ALA A 14 -8.84 -7.07 -23.15
C ALA A 14 -8.68 -5.82 -22.25
N VAL A 15 -8.53 -4.63 -22.82
CA VAL A 15 -8.33 -3.39 -22.07
C VAL A 15 -9.62 -2.88 -21.40
N ALA A 16 -10.78 -3.14 -22.03
CA ALA A 16 -12.09 -2.77 -21.48
C ALA A 16 -12.49 -3.59 -20.24
N THR A 17 -11.92 -4.80 -20.06
CA THR A 17 -12.27 -5.68 -18.95
C THR A 17 -11.57 -5.31 -17.63
N GLU A 18 -10.37 -4.74 -17.65
CA GLU A 18 -9.65 -4.36 -16.41
C GLU A 18 -10.21 -3.08 -15.77
N ALA A 19 -10.46 -2.06 -16.55
CA ALA A 19 -11.11 -0.83 -16.06
C ALA A 19 -12.52 -1.13 -15.52
N GLY A 20 -13.28 -2.00 -16.18
CA GLY A 20 -14.60 -2.43 -15.72
C GLY A 20 -14.57 -3.24 -14.43
N LYS A 21 -13.55 -4.07 -14.20
CA LYS A 21 -13.37 -4.83 -12.94
C LYS A 21 -12.99 -3.93 -11.78
N GLU A 22 -12.14 -2.92 -11.98
CA GLU A 22 -11.75 -1.96 -10.96
C GLU A 22 -12.92 -1.06 -10.57
N GLU A 23 -13.72 -0.63 -11.52
CA GLU A 23 -14.94 0.16 -11.26
C GLU A 23 -16.01 -0.69 -10.56
N ALA A 24 -16.19 -1.96 -10.92
CA ALA A 24 -17.06 -2.90 -10.24
C ALA A 24 -16.61 -3.14 -8.78
N MET A 25 -15.30 -3.36 -8.53
CA MET A 25 -14.74 -3.51 -7.19
C MET A 25 -14.88 -2.25 -6.34
N ASN A 26 -14.72 -1.06 -6.92
CA ASN A 26 -14.93 0.20 -6.22
C ASN A 26 -16.41 0.44 -5.89
N ASN A 27 -17.32 -0.21 -6.59
CA ASN A 27 -18.76 -0.09 -6.37
C ASN A 27 -19.33 -1.16 -5.43
N GLU A 28 -18.62 -2.24 -5.17
CA GLU A 28 -19.01 -3.33 -4.28
C GLU A 28 -19.08 -2.89 -2.82
N ARG A 29 -20.10 -3.36 -2.09
CA ARG A 29 -20.28 -3.16 -0.64
C ARG A 29 -20.65 -4.48 0.02
N ILE A 30 -20.07 -4.71 1.21
CA ILE A 30 -20.34 -5.91 2.01
C ILE A 30 -21.25 -5.53 3.17
N VAL A 31 -22.35 -6.25 3.30
CA VAL A 31 -23.32 -6.14 4.41
C VAL A 31 -23.42 -7.45 5.18
N SER A 32 -23.91 -7.38 6.41
CA SER A 32 -24.22 -8.58 7.18
C SER A 32 -25.72 -8.85 7.13
N ILE A 33 -26.12 -10.01 6.63
CA ILE A 33 -27.53 -10.47 6.62
C ILE A 33 -27.90 -11.23 7.91
N GLY A 34 -26.92 -11.53 8.75
CA GLY A 34 -27.14 -12.26 10.01
C GLY A 34 -27.34 -11.35 11.23
N THR A 35 -27.46 -10.06 11.04
CA THR A 35 -27.67 -9.07 12.11
C THR A 35 -28.60 -7.96 11.62
N ASN A 36 -29.29 -7.31 12.52
CA ASN A 36 -30.12 -6.13 12.20
C ASN A 36 -29.26 -4.86 11.96
N SER A 37 -27.97 -5.03 11.69
CA SER A 37 -27.06 -3.92 11.46
C SER A 37 -27.25 -3.36 10.06
N MET A 38 -27.73 -2.14 9.94
CA MET A 38 -27.86 -1.41 8.67
C MET A 38 -26.57 -0.71 8.29
N ILE A 39 -25.45 -1.46 8.31
CA ILE A 39 -24.11 -0.92 8.00
C ILE A 39 -23.51 -1.66 6.82
N TYR A 40 -23.08 -0.92 5.79
CA TYR A 40 -22.26 -1.46 4.73
C TYR A 40 -20.77 -1.15 4.93
N HIS A 41 -19.95 -2.04 4.43
CA HIS A 41 -18.49 -1.95 4.46
C HIS A 41 -17.93 -1.96 3.04
N LYS A 42 -16.79 -1.29 2.83
CA LYS A 42 -15.97 -1.53 1.64
C LYS A 42 -15.33 -2.91 1.77
N PRO A 43 -15.05 -3.59 0.65
CA PRO A 43 -14.48 -4.93 0.66
C PRO A 43 -13.18 -5.06 1.50
N GLY A 44 -12.28 -4.06 1.52
CA GLY A 44 -11.04 -4.04 2.33
C GLY A 44 -11.23 -3.65 3.80
N CYS A 45 -12.46 -3.47 4.27
CA CYS A 45 -12.70 -3.04 5.64
C CYS A 45 -12.37 -4.14 6.66
N ARG A 46 -11.60 -3.80 7.70
CA ARG A 46 -11.24 -4.73 8.80
C ARG A 46 -12.45 -5.38 9.50
N TYR A 47 -13.61 -4.75 9.47
CA TYR A 47 -14.82 -5.29 10.08
C TYR A 47 -15.51 -6.36 9.22
N VAL A 48 -15.21 -6.46 7.95
CA VAL A 48 -15.72 -7.53 7.07
C VAL A 48 -15.29 -8.91 7.59
N GLU A 49 -14.05 -9.03 8.09
CA GLU A 49 -13.54 -10.30 8.62
C GLU A 49 -14.31 -10.81 9.84
N ARG A 50 -14.96 -9.90 10.59
CA ARG A 50 -15.78 -10.25 11.75
C ARG A 50 -17.16 -10.78 11.36
N ILE A 51 -17.59 -10.56 10.12
CA ILE A 51 -18.86 -11.12 9.62
C ILE A 51 -18.59 -12.56 9.23
N LYS A 52 -19.36 -13.51 9.79
CA LYS A 52 -19.27 -14.93 9.40
C LYS A 52 -19.54 -15.07 7.91
N GLY A 53 -18.77 -15.90 7.19
CA GLY A 53 -18.85 -16.03 5.72
C GLY A 53 -20.28 -16.23 5.20
N LYS A 54 -21.05 -17.12 5.84
CA LYS A 54 -22.46 -17.39 5.50
C LYS A 54 -23.40 -16.18 5.65
N ASN A 55 -22.99 -15.15 6.39
CA ASN A 55 -23.77 -13.94 6.64
C ASN A 55 -23.25 -12.74 5.83
N ARG A 56 -22.27 -12.92 4.96
CA ARG A 56 -21.76 -11.86 4.08
C ARG A 56 -22.59 -11.84 2.81
N MET A 57 -23.09 -10.67 2.47
CA MET A 57 -23.70 -10.41 1.17
C MET A 57 -22.99 -9.25 0.50
N SER A 58 -22.70 -9.39 -0.76
CA SER A 58 -22.14 -8.32 -1.59
C SER A 58 -23.26 -7.64 -2.36
N LEU A 59 -23.27 -6.31 -2.33
CA LEU A 59 -24.23 -5.46 -3.04
C LEU A 59 -23.51 -4.33 -3.74
N PRO A 60 -24.01 -3.85 -4.89
CA PRO A 60 -23.61 -2.56 -5.42
C PRO A 60 -23.87 -1.43 -4.42
N LYS A 61 -23.00 -0.42 -4.39
CA LYS A 61 -23.13 0.73 -3.47
C LYS A 61 -24.48 1.43 -3.57
N ARG A 62 -25.04 1.48 -4.79
CA ARG A 62 -26.36 2.07 -5.06
C ARG A 62 -27.45 1.30 -4.33
N ASP A 63 -27.41 -0.01 -4.45
CA ASP A 63 -28.44 -0.89 -3.90
C ASP A 63 -28.35 -0.94 -2.36
N ALA A 64 -27.14 -1.01 -1.81
CA ALA A 64 -26.94 -0.91 -0.38
C ALA A 64 -27.52 0.41 0.20
N LYS A 65 -27.35 1.53 -0.51
CA LYS A 65 -27.95 2.81 -0.11
C LYS A 65 -29.47 2.82 -0.23
N PHE A 66 -30.00 2.25 -1.32
CA PHE A 66 -31.44 2.17 -1.56
C PHE A 66 -32.12 1.35 -0.49
N GLU A 67 -31.51 0.27 -0.02
CA GLU A 67 -31.99 -0.55 1.09
C GLU A 67 -31.79 0.09 2.48
N GLY A 68 -31.27 1.32 2.55
CA GLY A 68 -31.12 2.08 3.79
C GLY A 68 -29.84 1.78 4.58
N TYR A 69 -28.88 1.01 4.04
CA TYR A 69 -27.60 0.79 4.71
C TYR A 69 -26.77 2.07 4.76
N HIS A 70 -26.10 2.31 5.89
CA HIS A 70 -25.18 3.44 6.09
C HIS A 70 -23.73 2.98 6.00
N VAL A 71 -22.85 3.91 5.65
CA VAL A 71 -21.42 3.61 5.60
C VAL A 71 -20.85 3.35 7.00
N CYS A 72 -20.09 2.29 7.14
CA CYS A 72 -19.29 2.03 8.34
C CYS A 72 -18.42 3.25 8.70
N ARG A 73 -18.37 3.63 9.98
CA ARG A 73 -17.54 4.77 10.46
C ARG A 73 -16.07 4.63 10.04
N TYR A 74 -15.52 3.41 10.12
CA TYR A 74 -14.17 3.13 9.68
C TYR A 74 -14.01 3.37 8.19
N CYS A 75 -14.89 2.83 7.35
CA CYS A 75 -14.85 3.03 5.90
C CYS A 75 -15.01 4.49 5.49
N ASN A 76 -15.84 5.24 6.21
CA ASN A 76 -16.05 6.66 5.95
C ASN A 76 -14.80 7.49 6.29
N SER A 77 -14.18 7.24 7.45
CA SER A 77 -12.95 7.91 7.84
C SER A 77 -11.76 7.50 6.97
N MET A 78 -11.67 6.22 6.62
CA MET A 78 -10.53 5.67 5.86
C MET A 78 -10.56 6.00 4.38
N ASN A 79 -11.70 6.40 3.81
CA ASN A 79 -11.76 6.78 2.41
C ASN A 79 -10.76 7.90 2.07
N ASN A 80 -10.77 8.95 2.88
CA ASN A 80 -9.85 10.07 2.70
C ASN A 80 -8.41 9.68 3.05
N HIS A 81 -8.23 8.82 4.06
CA HIS A 81 -6.89 8.35 4.45
C HIS A 81 -6.23 7.47 3.40
N TYR A 82 -6.98 6.59 2.75
CA TYR A 82 -6.44 5.79 1.63
C TYR A 82 -5.95 6.70 0.49
N GLN A 83 -6.74 7.71 0.10
CA GLN A 83 -6.34 8.66 -0.92
C GLN A 83 -5.09 9.44 -0.52
N VAL A 84 -4.96 9.83 0.75
CA VAL A 84 -3.75 10.49 1.27
C VAL A 84 -2.53 9.58 1.19
N GLU A 85 -2.64 8.32 1.59
CA GLU A 85 -1.52 7.37 1.51
C GLU A 85 -1.13 7.06 0.05
N GLN A 86 -2.11 6.88 -0.83
CA GLN A 86 -1.85 6.71 -2.25
C GLN A 86 -1.18 7.95 -2.85
N HIS A 87 -1.66 9.15 -2.49
CA HIS A 87 -1.05 10.40 -2.91
C HIS A 87 0.39 10.56 -2.41
N THR A 88 0.67 10.05 -1.21
CA THR A 88 2.02 10.00 -0.65
C THR A 88 2.93 9.13 -1.52
N LEU A 89 2.52 7.91 -1.87
CA LEU A 89 3.31 7.04 -2.75
C LEU A 89 3.54 7.70 -4.12
N ASP A 90 2.51 8.29 -4.72
CA ASP A 90 2.60 8.98 -6.01
C ASP A 90 3.54 10.19 -5.94
N PHE A 91 3.51 10.97 -4.85
CA PHE A 91 4.41 12.10 -4.64
C PHE A 91 5.86 11.64 -4.55
N TYR A 92 6.17 10.65 -3.70
CA TYR A 92 7.54 10.16 -3.56
C TYR A 92 8.03 9.47 -4.83
N GLY A 93 7.15 8.79 -5.58
CA GLY A 93 7.47 8.22 -6.88
C GLY A 93 7.89 9.28 -7.88
N ARG A 94 7.07 10.33 -8.06
CA ARG A 94 7.30 11.37 -9.05
C ARG A 94 8.36 12.39 -8.62
N CYS A 95 8.26 12.90 -7.40
CA CYS A 95 9.09 14.03 -6.94
C CYS A 95 10.39 13.59 -6.29
N LYS A 96 10.46 12.40 -5.72
CA LYS A 96 11.65 11.85 -5.04
C LYS A 96 12.25 10.65 -5.77
N LYS A 97 11.76 10.33 -6.96
CA LYS A 97 12.25 9.24 -7.84
C LYS A 97 12.31 7.87 -7.14
N MET A 98 11.43 7.64 -6.17
CA MET A 98 11.30 6.34 -5.52
C MET A 98 10.46 5.41 -6.39
N GLN A 99 10.81 4.13 -6.42
CA GLN A 99 10.02 3.09 -7.06
C GLN A 99 9.43 2.18 -5.99
N PHE A 100 8.21 1.73 -6.21
CA PHE A 100 7.47 0.90 -5.27
C PHE A 100 7.09 -0.42 -5.91
N ASN A 101 7.22 -1.51 -5.16
CA ASN A 101 6.75 -2.83 -5.55
C ASN A 101 6.09 -3.49 -4.34
N TYR A 102 4.92 -4.11 -4.52
CA TYR A 102 4.20 -4.77 -3.44
C TYR A 102 4.08 -6.26 -3.72
N ILE A 103 4.77 -7.07 -2.94
CA ILE A 103 4.86 -8.52 -3.12
C ILE A 103 4.64 -9.20 -1.77
N ASP A 104 3.72 -10.14 -1.71
CA ASP A 104 3.46 -11.01 -0.54
C ASP A 104 3.29 -10.25 0.80
N GLY A 105 2.55 -9.16 0.77
CA GLY A 105 2.27 -8.38 1.98
C GLY A 105 3.39 -7.43 2.40
N ILE A 106 4.43 -7.26 1.57
CA ILE A 106 5.59 -6.42 1.82
C ILE A 106 5.66 -5.31 0.77
N LEU A 107 5.80 -4.07 1.23
CA LEU A 107 6.04 -2.92 0.36
C LEU A 107 7.55 -2.70 0.21
N TYR A 108 8.08 -2.97 -0.97
CA TYR A 108 9.46 -2.69 -1.32
C TYR A 108 9.59 -1.28 -1.88
N VAL A 109 10.66 -0.60 -1.50
CA VAL A 109 10.96 0.78 -1.90
C VAL A 109 12.38 0.82 -2.43
N LYS A 110 12.55 1.17 -3.70
CA LYS A 110 13.85 1.51 -4.28
C LYS A 110 13.99 3.01 -4.24
N SER A 111 14.99 3.49 -3.52
CA SER A 111 15.40 4.89 -3.45
C SER A 111 16.62 5.14 -4.35
N GLU A 112 17.16 6.34 -4.32
CA GLU A 112 18.30 6.73 -5.19
C GLU A 112 19.53 5.84 -4.96
N ILE A 113 19.84 5.51 -3.71
CA ILE A 113 21.05 4.75 -3.35
C ILE A 113 20.76 3.45 -2.59
N GLY A 114 19.51 3.11 -2.32
CA GLY A 114 19.18 1.94 -1.50
C GLY A 114 17.92 1.23 -1.93
N CYS A 115 17.75 0.05 -1.35
CA CYS A 115 16.50 -0.69 -1.41
C CYS A 115 16.04 -1.04 0.01
N TRP A 116 14.76 -0.89 0.23
CA TRP A 116 14.13 -1.01 1.53
C TRP A 116 12.91 -1.90 1.44
N LYS A 117 12.49 -2.46 2.57
CA LYS A 117 11.17 -3.08 2.68
C LYS A 117 10.44 -2.59 3.92
N LEU A 118 9.18 -2.30 3.75
CA LEU A 118 8.23 -1.94 4.80
C LEU A 118 7.28 -3.12 5.02
N VAL A 119 7.24 -3.61 6.25
CA VAL A 119 6.37 -4.72 6.66
C VAL A 119 5.38 -4.19 7.69
N TYR A 120 4.09 -4.34 7.42
CA TYR A 120 3.07 -4.02 8.42
C TYR A 120 2.80 -5.25 9.30
N VAL A 121 3.35 -5.21 10.52
CA VAL A 121 3.17 -6.26 11.51
C VAL A 121 1.79 -6.11 12.17
N ARG A 122 0.77 -6.77 11.61
CA ARG A 122 -0.65 -6.62 12.03
C ARG A 122 -0.88 -6.92 13.50
N LYS A 123 -0.23 -7.94 14.07
CA LYS A 123 -0.36 -8.30 15.49
C LYS A 123 0.07 -7.17 16.42
N GLU A 124 1.10 -6.45 16.04
CA GLU A 124 1.65 -5.32 16.81
C GLU A 124 1.09 -3.97 16.36
N GLU A 125 0.33 -3.95 15.26
CA GLU A 125 -0.16 -2.74 14.59
C GLU A 125 0.97 -1.72 14.32
N LYS A 126 2.14 -2.22 13.87
CA LYS A 126 3.36 -1.42 13.64
C LYS A 126 3.93 -1.66 12.26
N LEU A 127 4.55 -0.61 11.71
CA LEU A 127 5.43 -0.73 10.57
C LEU A 127 6.85 -1.08 11.02
N ALA A 128 7.47 -2.02 10.33
CA ALA A 128 8.87 -2.36 10.47
C ALA A 128 9.61 -2.00 9.17
N LEU A 129 10.71 -1.30 9.29
CA LEU A 129 11.58 -0.91 8.19
C LEU A 129 12.81 -1.79 8.16
N TYR A 130 13.18 -2.24 6.96
CA TYR A 130 14.40 -2.99 6.71
C TYR A 130 15.15 -2.37 5.54
N HIS A 131 16.47 -2.40 5.61
CA HIS A 131 17.37 -1.90 4.57
C HIS A 131 18.09 -3.09 3.92
N ARG A 132 18.26 -3.06 2.61
CA ARG A 132 19.04 -4.07 1.88
C ARG A 132 20.49 -4.03 2.35
N ASN A 133 21.07 -5.20 2.59
CA ASN A 133 22.48 -5.31 2.94
C ASN A 133 23.36 -4.78 1.80
N ALA A 134 24.47 -4.15 2.16
CA ALA A 134 25.47 -3.75 1.18
C ALA A 134 26.02 -4.99 0.48
N THR A 135 26.03 -4.95 -0.85
CA THR A 135 26.52 -6.02 -1.70
C THR A 135 27.03 -5.45 -3.02
N THR A 136 27.97 -6.12 -3.63
CA THR A 136 28.47 -5.79 -4.98
C THR A 136 27.50 -6.22 -6.08
N LYS A 137 26.53 -7.10 -5.75
CA LYS A 137 25.53 -7.56 -6.70
C LYS A 137 24.58 -6.42 -7.07
N PRO A 138 24.30 -6.18 -8.36
CA PRO A 138 23.25 -5.24 -8.78
C PRO A 138 21.90 -5.58 -8.15
N LEU A 139 21.11 -4.55 -7.87
CA LEU A 139 19.75 -4.74 -7.34
C LEU A 139 18.81 -5.21 -8.45
N ASP A 140 18.21 -6.38 -8.27
CA ASP A 140 17.03 -6.81 -9.02
C ASP A 140 15.77 -6.32 -8.28
N PHE A 141 15.15 -5.26 -8.79
CA PHE A 141 13.96 -4.70 -8.18
C PHE A 141 12.65 -5.34 -8.69
N GLU A 142 12.71 -6.20 -9.70
CA GLU A 142 11.57 -7.03 -10.12
C GLU A 142 11.35 -8.16 -9.11
N HIS A 143 12.44 -8.68 -8.54
CA HIS A 143 12.40 -9.75 -7.54
C HIS A 143 13.10 -9.35 -6.24
N PRO A 144 12.68 -8.25 -5.58
CA PRO A 144 13.37 -7.72 -4.39
C PRO A 144 13.26 -8.64 -3.17
N GLN A 145 12.33 -9.61 -3.18
CA GLN A 145 12.14 -10.59 -2.10
C GLN A 145 13.34 -11.55 -1.93
N TYR A 146 14.17 -11.72 -2.95
CA TYR A 146 15.35 -12.59 -2.90
C TYR A 146 16.61 -11.87 -2.38
N GLU A 147 16.52 -10.58 -2.08
CA GLU A 147 17.60 -9.81 -1.52
C GLU A 147 17.67 -9.95 0.01
N ALA A 148 18.88 -9.86 0.57
CA ALA A 148 19.07 -9.89 2.02
C ALA A 148 18.84 -8.51 2.63
N TYR A 149 18.04 -8.45 3.69
CA TYR A 149 17.71 -7.23 4.41
C TYR A 149 18.02 -7.36 5.89
N HIS A 150 18.44 -6.26 6.51
CA HIS A 150 18.54 -6.13 7.96
C HIS A 150 17.52 -5.13 8.48
N ARG A 151 17.04 -5.34 9.70
CA ARG A 151 16.11 -4.44 10.37
C ARG A 151 16.80 -3.11 10.68
N GLN A 152 16.11 -2.02 10.38
CA GLN A 152 16.59 -0.69 10.70
C GLN A 152 16.12 -0.32 12.11
N GLU A 153 17.04 -0.33 13.08
CA GLU A 153 16.71 -0.07 14.48
C GLU A 153 16.81 1.42 14.83
N ASP A 154 17.78 2.11 14.25
CA ASP A 154 18.07 3.55 14.50
C ASP A 154 17.13 4.51 13.77
N LYS A 155 15.95 4.05 13.42
CA LYS A 155 14.97 4.87 12.72
C LYS A 155 14.23 5.83 13.66
N PRO A 156 13.79 7.01 13.17
CA PRO A 156 12.89 7.83 13.92
C PRO A 156 11.61 7.06 14.24
N TYR A 157 11.05 7.36 15.40
CA TYR A 157 9.84 6.69 15.84
C TYR A 157 8.63 7.24 15.10
N CYS A 158 8.27 6.62 14.00
CA CYS A 158 7.07 6.91 13.24
C CYS A 158 6.31 5.60 12.91
N ASN A 159 5.05 5.71 12.60
CA ASN A 159 4.23 4.58 12.18
C ASN A 159 3.32 4.97 11.01
N SER A 160 3.82 5.80 10.09
CA SER A 160 3.17 6.20 8.85
C SER A 160 4.06 5.87 7.66
N ILE A 161 3.45 5.66 6.52
CA ILE A 161 4.18 5.47 5.26
C ILE A 161 5.02 6.71 4.97
N GLU A 162 4.42 7.90 5.01
CA GLU A 162 5.11 9.18 4.79
C GLU A 162 6.37 9.33 5.66
N GLY A 163 6.25 9.10 6.98
CA GLY A 163 7.39 9.25 7.88
C GLY A 163 8.53 8.27 7.61
N TYR A 164 8.24 7.08 7.08
CA TYR A 164 9.29 6.15 6.64
C TYR A 164 9.89 6.54 5.30
N LEU A 165 9.11 7.06 4.36
CA LEU A 165 9.63 7.56 3.09
C LEU A 165 10.49 8.81 3.29
N ASP A 166 10.11 9.72 4.20
CA ASP A 166 10.94 10.83 4.63
C ASP A 166 12.28 10.35 5.22
N TYR A 167 12.21 9.37 6.11
CA TYR A 167 13.43 8.80 6.69
C TYR A 167 14.35 8.21 5.61
N ILE A 168 13.82 7.46 4.66
CA ILE A 168 14.58 6.90 3.54
C ILE A 168 15.23 8.01 2.72
N TYR A 169 14.48 9.05 2.38
CA TYR A 169 14.97 10.19 1.61
C TYR A 169 16.09 10.94 2.34
N GLU A 170 15.92 11.24 3.62
CA GLU A 170 16.94 11.92 4.42
C GLU A 170 18.17 11.03 4.67
N HIS A 171 17.99 9.71 4.80
CA HIS A 171 19.09 8.75 4.85
C HIS A 171 19.94 8.80 3.58
N ASP A 172 19.30 8.81 2.41
CA ASP A 172 20.00 8.84 1.13
C ASP A 172 20.78 10.15 0.95
N LYS A 173 20.18 11.29 1.31
CA LYS A 173 20.86 12.58 1.35
C LYS A 173 22.09 12.55 2.26
N TYR A 174 21.94 11.99 3.45
CA TYR A 174 23.02 11.84 4.42
C TYR A 174 24.17 11.01 3.84
N LYS A 175 23.87 9.87 3.24
CA LYS A 175 24.88 9.01 2.59
C LYS A 175 25.55 9.69 1.41
N ALA A 176 24.79 10.39 0.58
CA ALA A 176 25.33 11.14 -0.55
C ALA A 176 26.26 12.28 -0.08
N ALA A 177 25.91 13.00 0.99
CA ALA A 177 26.73 14.05 1.56
C ALA A 177 28.06 13.49 2.12
N ILE A 178 28.03 12.37 2.83
CA ILE A 178 29.24 11.67 3.30
C ILE A 178 30.12 11.27 2.11
N ALA A 179 29.53 10.72 1.04
CA ALA A 179 30.27 10.32 -0.15
C ALA A 179 30.97 11.51 -0.84
N ARG A 180 30.41 12.73 -0.71
CA ARG A 180 31.03 13.97 -1.18
C ARG A 180 32.05 14.57 -0.20
N GLY A 181 32.28 13.94 0.97
CA GLY A 181 33.20 14.43 2.00
C GLY A 181 32.66 15.60 2.84
N GLU A 182 31.34 15.84 2.81
CA GLU A 182 30.72 16.89 3.59
C GLU A 182 30.64 16.53 5.10
N LYS A 183 30.89 17.51 5.96
CA LYS A 183 30.69 17.35 7.42
C LYS A 183 29.18 17.40 7.72
N VAL A 184 28.59 16.26 8.01
CA VAL A 184 27.16 16.17 8.35
C VAL A 184 26.99 15.93 9.83
N THR A 185 26.23 16.78 10.51
CA THR A 185 25.86 16.58 11.91
C THR A 185 24.76 15.53 12.04
N LYS A 186 24.98 14.51 12.86
CA LYS A 186 23.93 13.52 13.17
C LYS A 186 22.70 14.23 13.72
N PHE A 187 21.55 13.92 13.14
CA PHE A 187 20.27 14.52 13.50
C PHE A 187 19.85 14.12 14.94
N SER A 188 19.87 15.05 15.88
CA SER A 188 19.63 14.82 17.31
C SER A 188 18.30 15.39 17.80
N SER A 189 17.16 15.04 17.22
CA SER A 189 15.87 15.52 17.75
C SER A 189 14.97 14.42 18.31
N GLU A 190 15.56 13.38 18.86
CA GLU A 190 14.85 12.19 19.32
C GLU A 190 13.82 12.46 20.43
N LYS A 191 14.11 13.40 21.34
CA LYS A 191 13.27 13.72 22.50
C LYS A 191 11.95 14.43 22.13
N TYR A 192 11.99 15.31 21.14
CA TYR A 192 10.82 16.06 20.68
C TYR A 192 9.85 15.17 19.89
N ARG A 193 10.40 14.29 19.03
CA ARG A 193 9.61 13.37 18.20
C ARG A 193 8.86 12.28 18.98
N ARG A 194 9.39 11.86 20.13
CA ARG A 194 8.74 10.83 20.96
C ARG A 194 7.39 11.25 21.52
N HIS A 195 7.20 12.52 21.81
CA HIS A 195 5.97 13.04 22.42
C HIS A 195 4.84 13.23 21.39
N GLU A 196 5.12 13.78 20.22
CA GLU A 196 4.14 13.90 19.13
C GLU A 196 3.75 12.56 18.52
N ALA A 197 4.71 11.66 18.37
CA ALA A 197 4.51 10.35 17.79
C ALA A 197 3.46 9.49 18.53
N LYS A 198 3.24 9.71 19.83
CA LYS A 198 2.32 8.85 20.61
C LYS A 198 0.84 9.12 20.31
N ALA A 199 0.46 10.38 20.11
CA ALA A 199 -0.92 10.74 19.75
C ALA A 199 -1.24 10.44 18.27
N GLU A 200 -0.27 10.65 17.39
CA GLU A 200 -0.36 10.42 15.96
C GLU A 200 -0.45 8.93 15.62
N ARG A 201 0.22 8.05 16.38
CA ARG A 201 0.26 6.59 16.16
C ARG A 201 -1.09 5.93 16.05
N LYS A 202 -2.03 6.28 16.93
CA LYS A 202 -3.36 5.65 16.94
C LYS A 202 -4.18 6.01 15.69
N ARG A 203 -4.00 7.24 15.19
CA ARG A 203 -4.66 7.71 13.96
C ARG A 203 -4.07 7.03 12.73
N GLN A 204 -2.75 6.87 12.70
CA GLN A 204 -2.02 6.33 11.55
C GLN A 204 -2.11 4.81 11.40
N ARG A 205 -2.22 4.05 12.51
CA ARG A 205 -2.37 2.59 12.49
C ARG A 205 -3.50 2.11 11.58
N ASN A 206 -4.69 2.71 11.75
CA ASN A 206 -5.86 2.34 10.95
C ASN A 206 -5.66 2.68 9.47
N ARG A 207 -4.97 3.77 9.18
CA ARG A 207 -4.64 4.27 7.85
C ARG A 207 -3.74 3.29 7.10
N VAL A 208 -2.63 2.90 7.74
CA VAL A 208 -1.65 1.97 7.18
C VAL A 208 -2.25 0.58 6.99
N ASP A 209 -2.97 0.06 7.99
CA ASP A 209 -3.66 -1.22 7.88
C ASP A 209 -4.63 -1.25 6.69
N TYR A 210 -5.38 -0.16 6.50
CA TYR A 210 -6.30 -0.05 5.37
C TYR A 210 -5.56 -0.05 4.02
N LEU A 211 -4.48 0.73 3.90
CA LEU A 211 -3.66 0.75 2.68
C LEU A 211 -3.14 -0.65 2.34
N PHE A 212 -2.53 -1.35 3.30
CA PHE A 212 -1.98 -2.69 3.06
C PHE A 212 -3.06 -3.70 2.66
N ARG A 213 -4.25 -3.62 3.26
CA ARG A 213 -5.39 -4.45 2.84
C ARG A 213 -5.85 -4.15 1.41
N MET A 214 -5.80 -2.91 0.98
CA MET A 214 -6.14 -2.54 -0.40
C MET A 214 -5.08 -3.02 -1.38
N LEU A 215 -3.79 -2.89 -1.05
CA LEU A 215 -2.68 -3.39 -1.87
C LEU A 215 -2.71 -4.90 -2.01
N GLU A 216 -3.02 -5.64 -0.93
CA GLU A 216 -3.20 -7.10 -0.98
C GLU A 216 -4.29 -7.52 -1.96
N ARG A 217 -5.41 -6.80 -1.97
CA ARG A 217 -6.51 -7.10 -2.88
C ARG A 217 -6.16 -6.85 -4.34
N GLN A 218 -5.48 -5.75 -4.62
CA GLN A 218 -4.99 -5.48 -5.97
C GLN A 218 -4.05 -6.58 -6.45
N ASN A 219 -3.17 -7.07 -5.56
CA ASN A 219 -2.22 -8.13 -5.90
C ASN A 219 -2.86 -9.51 -6.06
N THR A 220 -3.89 -9.87 -5.28
CA THR A 220 -4.62 -11.13 -5.45
C THR A 220 -5.40 -11.17 -6.77
N GLY A 221 -5.92 -10.04 -7.23
CA GLY A 221 -6.57 -9.94 -8.54
C GLY A 221 -5.63 -10.23 -9.71
N PHE A 222 -4.34 -9.90 -9.59
CA PHE A 222 -3.33 -10.21 -10.60
C PHE A 222 -2.90 -11.70 -10.61
N LYS A 223 -2.86 -12.35 -9.44
CA LYS A 223 -2.48 -13.77 -9.35
C LYS A 223 -3.52 -14.71 -9.96
N GLU A 224 -4.80 -14.37 -9.89
CA GLU A 224 -5.87 -15.17 -10.51
C GLU A 224 -5.88 -15.10 -12.04
N LEU A 225 -5.27 -14.06 -12.64
CA LEU A 225 -5.17 -13.90 -14.08
C LEU A 225 -3.95 -14.59 -14.72
N SER A 226 -3.02 -15.09 -13.91
CA SER A 226 -1.78 -15.73 -14.37
C SER A 226 -1.90 -17.26 -14.55
N PHE A 227 -3.08 -17.84 -14.33
CA PHE A 227 -3.35 -19.29 -14.43
C PHE A 227 -4.48 -19.63 -15.43
N CYS A 228 -4.60 -18.84 -16.48
CA CYS A 228 -5.44 -19.21 -17.64
C CYS A 228 -4.61 -19.35 -18.91
#